data_ac62dfc923dc294efc66e401d7b510d6
#
_entry.id   ac62dfc923dc294efc66e401d7b510d6
#
_cell.length_a   1.000
_cell.length_b   1.000
_cell.length_c   1.000
_cell.angle_alpha   90.00
_cell.angle_beta   90.00
_cell.angle_gamma   90.00
#
_symmetry.space_group_name_H-M   'P 1'
#
loop_
_entity.id
_entity.type
_entity.pdbx_description
1 polymer ?
#
loop_
_entity_poly.entity_id
_entity_poly.type
_entity_poly.pdbx_seq_one_letter_code
_entity_poly.pdbx_strand_id
1 'polypeptide(L)'
;MRKKIVAGNWKMNLNKSEADILYNDLESKTYPDDVEVIIAPASIYLDSFNNASKVSISSQDVSANNNGAFTGEFSAEMLSSINLRFAIVGHSERRTFHKETDLSLIHI
;
A
#
# COMPACT_ATOMS: atom_id res chain seq x y z
N MET A 1 -3.84 16.76 -18.39
CA MET A 1 -4.94 15.78 -18.33
C MET A 1 -4.85 14.98 -17.03
N ARG A 2 -5.98 14.73 -16.41
CA ARG A 2 -6.01 13.97 -15.16
C ARG A 2 -5.76 12.49 -15.43
N LYS A 3 -4.82 11.86 -14.72
CA LYS A 3 -4.60 10.42 -14.81
C LYS A 3 -5.76 9.66 -14.19
N LYS A 4 -6.10 8.53 -14.79
CA LYS A 4 -7.02 7.56 -14.20
C LYS A 4 -6.23 6.65 -13.26
N ILE A 5 -6.82 6.32 -12.12
CA ILE A 5 -6.20 5.47 -11.13
C ILE A 5 -7.01 4.19 -11.00
N VAL A 6 -6.33 3.05 -11.12
CA VAL A 6 -6.88 1.73 -10.83
C VAL A 6 -6.09 1.16 -9.67
N ALA A 7 -6.74 0.97 -8.54
CA ALA A 7 -6.08 0.51 -7.32
C ALA A 7 -6.66 -0.82 -6.86
N GLY A 8 -5.80 -1.79 -6.59
CA GLY A 8 -6.18 -3.09 -6.08
C GLY A 8 -5.68 -3.30 -4.66
N ASN A 9 -6.60 -3.40 -3.71
CA ASN A 9 -6.28 -3.71 -2.33
C ASN A 9 -6.32 -5.23 -2.14
N TRP A 10 -5.15 -5.83 -1.84
CA TRP A 10 -5.08 -7.28 -1.65
C TRP A 10 -5.56 -7.71 -0.27
N LYS A 11 -5.74 -6.76 0.65
CA LYS A 11 -6.20 -7.03 2.01
C LYS A 11 -5.28 -8.03 2.72
N MET A 12 -5.83 -8.84 3.62
CA MET A 12 -5.08 -9.87 4.33
C MET A 12 -5.21 -11.21 3.58
N ASN A 13 -4.68 -11.23 2.35
CA ASN A 13 -4.73 -12.41 1.48
C ASN A 13 -3.36 -12.68 0.88
N LEU A 14 -3.17 -13.89 0.42
CA LEU A 14 -2.00 -14.40 -0.30
C LEU A 14 -0.79 -14.64 0.61
N ASN A 15 -0.21 -15.81 0.44
CA ASN A 15 1.11 -16.10 1.01
C ASN A 15 2.20 -15.56 0.07
N LYS A 16 3.46 -15.74 0.45
CA LYS A 16 4.59 -15.18 -0.30
C LYS A 16 4.63 -15.64 -1.76
N SER A 17 4.46 -16.94 -2.01
CA SER A 17 4.54 -17.47 -3.37
C SER A 17 3.38 -16.98 -4.24
N GLU A 18 2.17 -16.94 -3.68
CA GLU A 18 0.99 -16.42 -4.38
C GLU A 18 1.12 -14.93 -4.69
N ALA A 19 1.63 -14.17 -3.72
CA ALA A 19 1.86 -12.73 -3.90
C ALA A 19 2.90 -12.48 -5.01
N ASP A 20 3.98 -13.25 -5.04
CA ASP A 20 5.01 -13.12 -6.07
C ASP A 20 4.45 -13.43 -7.47
N ILE A 21 3.63 -14.47 -7.59
CA ILE A 21 3.02 -14.85 -8.87
C ILE A 21 2.12 -13.73 -9.38
N LEU A 22 1.27 -13.20 -8.54
CA LEU A 22 0.36 -12.11 -8.93
C LEU A 22 1.13 -10.83 -9.26
N TYR A 23 2.12 -10.48 -8.45
CA TYR A 23 2.96 -9.31 -8.70
C TYR A 23 3.67 -9.43 -10.04
N ASN A 24 4.31 -10.57 -10.32
CA ASN A 24 5.04 -10.77 -11.57
C ASN A 24 4.11 -10.70 -12.77
N ASP A 25 2.91 -11.26 -12.67
CA ASP A 25 1.92 -11.17 -13.74
C ASP A 25 1.52 -9.72 -14.01
N LEU A 26 1.20 -8.95 -12.97
CA LEU A 26 0.81 -7.56 -13.12
C LEU A 26 1.95 -6.68 -13.62
N GLU A 27 3.18 -6.90 -13.14
CA GLU A 27 4.37 -6.14 -13.54
C GLU A 27 4.78 -6.45 -14.97
N SER A 28 4.41 -7.62 -15.50
CA SER A 28 4.75 -8.01 -16.88
C SER A 28 3.89 -7.33 -17.94
N LYS A 29 2.79 -6.70 -17.53
CA LYS A 29 1.85 -6.09 -18.48
C LYS A 29 2.24 -4.67 -18.81
N THR A 30 1.73 -4.17 -19.93
CA THR A 30 1.86 -2.77 -20.35
C THR A 30 0.53 -2.08 -20.16
N TYR A 31 0.55 -0.92 -19.54
CA TYR A 31 -0.66 -0.13 -19.25
C TYR A 31 -0.64 1.18 -20.05
N PRO A 32 -1.82 1.75 -20.37
CA PRO A 32 -1.88 3.05 -21.03
C PRO A 32 -1.20 4.14 -20.21
N ASP A 33 -0.58 5.13 -20.88
CA ASP A 33 0.17 6.20 -20.23
C ASP A 33 -0.70 7.07 -19.30
N ASP A 34 -2.01 7.14 -19.56
CA ASP A 34 -2.93 7.94 -18.75
C ASP A 34 -3.55 7.15 -17.59
N VAL A 35 -3.06 5.92 -17.34
CA VAL A 35 -3.54 5.06 -16.27
C VAL A 35 -2.41 4.78 -15.29
N GLU A 36 -2.65 5.06 -14.00
CA GLU A 36 -1.79 4.65 -12.88
C GLU A 36 -2.38 3.40 -12.26
N VAL A 37 -1.62 2.30 -12.27
CA VAL A 37 -2.03 1.06 -11.64
C VAL A 37 -1.32 0.95 -10.29
N ILE A 38 -2.10 0.88 -9.22
CA ILE A 38 -1.59 0.81 -7.85
C ILE A 38 -2.05 -0.51 -7.25
N ILE A 39 -1.13 -1.24 -6.62
CA ILE A 39 -1.46 -2.45 -5.86
C ILE A 39 -1.05 -2.26 -4.41
N ALA A 40 -1.85 -2.80 -3.50
CA ALA A 40 -1.59 -2.71 -2.07
C ALA A 40 -1.54 -4.12 -1.46
N PRO A 41 -0.37 -4.78 -1.54
CA PRO A 41 -0.18 -6.09 -0.93
C PRO A 41 -0.06 -5.99 0.59
N ALA A 42 -0.13 -7.14 1.27
CA ALA A 42 0.09 -7.19 2.71
C ALA A 42 1.46 -6.60 3.06
N SER A 43 1.56 -5.95 4.21
CA SER A 43 2.73 -5.17 4.61
C SER A 43 4.03 -5.97 4.60
N ILE A 44 3.97 -7.27 4.94
CA ILE A 44 5.17 -8.11 5.01
C ILE A 44 5.83 -8.35 3.65
N TYR A 45 5.15 -8.04 2.54
CA TYR A 45 5.69 -8.24 1.19
C TYR A 45 6.12 -6.95 0.51
N LEU A 46 5.88 -5.79 1.13
CA LEU A 46 6.09 -4.49 0.47
C LEU A 46 7.52 -4.31 -0.03
N ASP A 47 8.50 -4.61 0.81
CA ASP A 47 9.91 -4.42 0.44
C ASP A 47 10.35 -5.36 -0.69
N SER A 48 9.68 -6.50 -0.85
CA SER A 48 9.97 -7.45 -1.95
C SER A 48 9.64 -6.86 -3.32
N PHE A 49 8.78 -5.85 -3.38
CA PHE A 49 8.30 -5.26 -4.63
C PHE A 49 8.83 -3.83 -4.85
N ASN A 50 9.93 -3.48 -4.18
CA ASN A 50 10.45 -2.10 -4.18
C ASN A 50 11.04 -1.64 -5.51
N ASN A 51 11.22 -2.55 -6.47
CA ASN A 51 11.73 -2.24 -7.81
C ASN A 51 10.64 -2.29 -8.90
N ALA A 52 9.37 -2.22 -8.52
CA ALA A 52 8.28 -2.19 -9.47
C ALA A 52 8.39 -0.97 -10.39
N SER A 53 8.09 -1.16 -11.68
CA SER A 53 8.14 -0.10 -12.67
C SER A 53 6.83 0.08 -13.44
N LYS A 54 6.06 -0.99 -13.63
CA LYS A 54 4.78 -0.94 -14.36
C LYS A 54 3.62 -0.66 -13.43
N VAL A 55 3.70 -1.15 -12.19
CA VAL A 55 2.71 -0.88 -11.15
C VAL A 55 3.36 -0.05 -10.05
N SER A 56 2.55 0.73 -9.35
CA SER A 56 2.98 1.43 -8.15
C SER A 56 2.53 0.64 -6.93
N ILE A 57 3.33 0.67 -5.88
CA ILE A 57 3.06 -0.10 -4.67
C ILE A 57 2.54 0.84 -3.59
N SER A 58 1.47 0.41 -2.91
CA SER A 58 0.89 1.13 -1.78
C SER A 58 0.93 0.25 -0.54
N SER A 59 1.08 0.85 0.62
CA SER A 59 0.78 0.17 1.88
C SER A 59 -0.73 0.15 2.11
N GLN A 60 -1.18 -0.76 2.96
CA GLN A 60 -2.60 -0.88 3.32
C GLN A 60 -2.97 0.02 4.51
N ASP A 61 -1.96 0.58 5.15
CA ASP A 61 -2.11 1.48 6.29
C ASP A 61 -0.81 2.25 6.50
N VAL A 62 -0.87 3.30 7.30
CA VAL A 62 0.31 4.05 7.72
C VAL A 62 0.03 4.67 9.09
N SER A 63 1.04 4.70 9.97
CA SER A 63 0.90 5.28 11.29
C SER A 63 0.78 6.81 11.22
N ALA A 64 0.02 7.37 12.15
CA ALA A 64 -0.02 8.81 12.39
C ALA A 64 1.25 9.31 13.11
N ASN A 65 2.08 8.40 13.60
CA ASN A 65 3.27 8.70 14.40
C ASN A 65 4.52 8.49 13.58
N ASN A 66 5.56 9.28 13.86
CA ASN A 66 6.82 9.20 13.11
C ASN A 66 7.71 8.07 13.63
N ASN A 67 7.67 7.80 14.92
CA ASN A 67 8.43 6.72 15.56
C ASN A 67 7.90 6.50 16.97
N GLY A 68 8.44 5.53 17.67
CA GLY A 68 8.19 5.34 19.09
C GLY A 68 7.57 4.00 19.44
N ALA A 69 6.88 3.97 20.57
CA ALA A 69 6.33 2.75 21.15
C ALA A 69 4.96 2.42 20.51
N PHE A 70 4.97 2.14 19.23
CA PHE A 70 3.75 1.80 18.46
C PHE A 70 3.98 0.45 17.77
N THR A 71 4.13 -0.57 18.58
CA THR A 71 4.46 -1.92 18.11
C THR A 71 3.51 -2.39 17.00
N GLY A 72 4.08 -2.79 15.87
CA GLY A 72 3.34 -3.29 14.72
C GLY A 72 2.97 -2.22 13.69
N GLU A 73 3.23 -0.95 13.96
CA GLU A 73 2.93 0.13 13.03
C GLU A 73 4.13 0.49 12.16
N PHE A 74 3.85 1.13 11.03
CA PHE A 74 4.86 1.62 10.09
C PHE A 74 4.64 3.10 9.86
N SER A 75 5.72 3.88 9.95
CA SER A 75 5.63 5.32 9.67
C SER A 75 5.70 5.60 8.17
N ALA A 76 5.27 6.80 7.78
CA ALA A 76 5.41 7.25 6.40
C ALA A 76 6.88 7.27 5.96
N GLU A 77 7.79 7.63 6.87
CA GLU A 77 9.22 7.65 6.58
C GLU A 77 9.74 6.23 6.28
N MET A 78 9.33 5.23 7.05
CA MET A 78 9.70 3.84 6.80
C MET A 78 9.25 3.40 5.41
N LEU A 79 8.01 3.71 5.04
CA LEU A 79 7.45 3.34 3.75
C LEU A 79 8.19 4.06 2.61
N SER A 80 8.48 5.34 2.76
CA SER A 80 9.23 6.11 1.78
C SER A 80 10.64 5.53 1.58
N SER A 81 11.26 5.03 2.64
CA SER A 81 12.61 4.46 2.58
C SER A 81 12.69 3.19 1.72
N ILE A 82 11.57 2.52 1.49
CA ILE A 82 11.49 1.36 0.58
C ILE A 82 10.77 1.71 -0.73
N ASN A 83 10.80 2.99 -1.12
CA ASN A 83 10.30 3.52 -2.39
C ASN A 83 8.77 3.47 -2.55
N LEU A 84 8.01 3.41 -1.48
CA LEU A 84 6.56 3.53 -1.56
C LEU A 84 6.15 5.01 -1.55
N ARG A 85 5.22 5.35 -2.44
CA ARG A 85 4.67 6.71 -2.56
C ARG A 85 3.21 6.79 -2.18
N PHE A 86 2.57 5.66 -1.94
CA PHE A 86 1.14 5.60 -1.70
C PHE A 86 0.85 4.82 -0.42
N ALA A 87 -0.23 5.18 0.26
CA ALA A 87 -0.75 4.47 1.42
C ALA A 87 -2.27 4.59 1.44
N ILE A 88 -2.94 3.50 1.80
CA ILE A 88 -4.38 3.53 2.06
C ILE A 88 -4.56 3.99 3.49
N VAL A 89 -5.46 4.96 3.70
CA VAL A 89 -5.79 5.43 5.05
C VAL A 89 -7.30 5.33 5.25
N GLY A 90 -7.71 5.01 6.48
CA GLY A 90 -9.12 5.03 6.86
C GLY A 90 -9.99 4.05 6.10
N HIS A 91 -9.45 2.92 5.66
CA HIS A 91 -10.25 1.87 5.03
C HIS A 91 -11.40 1.46 5.97
N SER A 92 -12.56 1.12 5.41
CA SER A 92 -13.75 0.81 6.23
C SER A 92 -13.48 -0.30 7.25
N GLU A 93 -12.67 -1.28 6.89
CA GLU A 93 -12.31 -2.36 7.81
C GLU A 93 -11.47 -1.84 8.99
N ARG A 94 -10.59 -0.87 8.76
CA ARG A 94 -9.81 -0.27 9.84
C ARG A 94 -10.68 0.58 10.75
N ARG A 95 -11.64 1.31 10.21
CA ARG A 95 -12.61 2.09 11.01
C ARG A 95 -13.47 1.17 11.87
N THR A 96 -13.88 0.03 11.32
CA THR A 96 -14.74 -0.93 12.01
C THR A 96 -14.00 -1.73 13.07
N PHE A 97 -12.84 -2.30 12.73
CA PHE A 97 -12.11 -3.25 13.57
C PHE A 97 -11.04 -2.60 14.44
N HIS A 98 -10.48 -1.49 14.00
CA HIS A 98 -9.40 -0.79 14.71
C HIS A 98 -9.82 0.57 15.24
N LYS A 99 -11.11 0.91 15.12
CA LYS A 99 -11.73 2.12 15.66
C LYS A 99 -11.07 3.42 15.17
N GLU A 100 -10.56 3.42 13.96
CA GLU A 100 -10.04 4.65 13.35
C GLU A 100 -11.16 5.64 13.09
N THR A 101 -10.91 6.90 13.34
CA THR A 101 -11.88 7.99 13.18
C THR A 101 -11.31 9.03 12.23
N ASP A 102 -12.17 9.94 11.76
CA ASP A 102 -11.70 11.06 10.93
C ASP A 102 -10.63 11.86 11.66
N LEU A 103 -10.79 12.08 12.97
CA LEU A 103 -9.82 12.82 13.76
C LEU A 103 -8.46 12.12 13.80
N SER A 104 -8.45 10.79 14.00
CA SER A 104 -7.19 10.03 14.02
C SER A 104 -6.48 10.06 12.67
N LEU A 105 -7.24 10.10 11.57
CA LEU A 105 -6.69 10.10 10.21
C LEU A 105 -6.13 11.44 9.78
N ILE A 106 -6.62 12.54 10.34
CA ILE A 106 -6.10 13.89 10.04
C ILE A 106 -4.62 14.01 10.41
N HIS A 107 -4.16 13.26 11.39
CA HIS A 107 -2.80 13.35 11.93
C HIS A 107 -1.78 12.45 11.20
N ILE A 108 -2.20 11.70 10.21
CA ILE A 108 -1.29 10.84 9.43
C ILE A 108 -0.38 11.64 8.49
#